data_b777a0386d571dc19e85f0e9f9f40225
#
_entry.id   b777a0386d571dc19e85f0e9f9f40225
#
_cell.length_a   1.000
_cell.length_b   1.000
_cell.length_c   1.000
_cell.angle_alpha   90.00
_cell.angle_beta   90.00
_cell.angle_gamma   90.00
#
_symmetry.space_group_name_H-M   'P 1'
#
loop_
_entity.id
_entity.type
_entity.pdbx_description
1 polymer ?
#
loop_
_entity_poly.entity_id
_entity_poly.type
_entity_poly.pdbx_seq_one_letter_code
_entity_poly.pdbx_strand_id
1 'polypeptide(L)'
;MFDFEKVQRLNGLELTILNYVLAHRELVEKMTIRKLATEAHVSTSTILRFCEKLDFEGFSEFKYALKRERQANEQVVTSDYDVLIPVTDFLKKTNNDSFRQLLSQATEMIVNANAVFFFGI
;
A
#
# COMPACT_ATOMS: atom_id res chain seq x y z
N MET A 1 -6.84 -2.35 5.94
CA MET A 1 -7.42 -3.03 4.74
C MET A 1 -6.53 -4.15 4.24
N PHE A 2 -5.26 -3.90 3.98
CA PHE A 2 -4.33 -4.90 3.45
C PHE A 2 -3.46 -5.49 4.56
N ASP A 3 -4.06 -6.31 5.38
CA ASP A 3 -3.35 -7.01 6.45
C ASP A 3 -2.38 -8.04 5.88
N PHE A 4 -1.26 -8.24 6.55
CA PHE A 4 -0.23 -9.18 6.13
C PHE A 4 -0.75 -10.60 5.90
N GLU A 5 -1.61 -11.09 6.80
CA GLU A 5 -2.21 -12.41 6.66
C GLU A 5 -3.10 -12.53 5.42
N LYS A 6 -3.88 -11.48 5.12
CA LYS A 6 -4.74 -11.45 3.94
C LYS A 6 -3.91 -11.40 2.66
N VAL A 7 -2.85 -10.61 2.65
CA VAL A 7 -1.94 -10.50 1.49
C VAL A 7 -1.25 -11.83 1.20
N GLN A 8 -0.90 -12.60 2.22
CA GLN A 8 -0.28 -13.91 2.05
C GLN A 8 -1.19 -14.94 1.39
N ARG A 9 -2.51 -14.76 1.45
CA ARG A 9 -3.49 -15.63 0.78
C ARG A 9 -3.57 -15.39 -0.72
N LEU A 10 -3.02 -14.29 -1.20
CA LEU A 10 -3.12 -13.89 -2.61
C LEU A 10 -2.13 -14.67 -3.46
N ASN A 11 -2.58 -15.13 -4.64
CA ASN A 11 -1.71 -15.73 -5.64
C ASN A 11 -1.00 -14.65 -6.49
N GLY A 12 -0.19 -15.04 -7.46
CA GLY A 12 0.59 -14.10 -8.30
C GLY A 12 -0.28 -13.12 -9.07
N LEU A 13 -1.41 -13.56 -9.63
CA LEU A 13 -2.34 -12.69 -10.37
C LEU A 13 -3.03 -11.70 -9.43
N GLU A 14 -3.42 -12.16 -8.27
CA GLU A 14 -4.07 -11.33 -7.25
C GLU A 14 -3.10 -10.31 -6.67
N LEU A 15 -1.83 -10.65 -6.50
CA LEU A 15 -0.78 -9.70 -6.12
C LEU A 15 -0.57 -8.62 -7.18
N THR A 16 -0.70 -8.98 -8.45
CA THR A 16 -0.68 -8.01 -9.56
C THR A 16 -1.81 -6.99 -9.43
N ILE A 17 -3.02 -7.45 -9.08
CA ILE A 17 -4.15 -6.57 -8.80
C ILE A 17 -3.83 -5.64 -7.63
N LEU A 18 -3.32 -6.18 -6.54
CA LEU A 18 -2.95 -5.41 -5.36
C LEU A 18 -1.93 -4.31 -5.70
N ASN A 19 -0.88 -4.65 -6.44
CA ASN A 19 0.14 -3.69 -6.85
C ASN A 19 -0.45 -2.57 -7.70
N TYR A 20 -1.34 -2.91 -8.63
CA TYR A 20 -2.03 -1.91 -9.45
C TYR A 20 -2.90 -0.99 -8.60
N VAL A 21 -3.69 -1.55 -7.69
CA VAL A 21 -4.56 -0.79 -6.78
C VAL A 21 -3.75 0.18 -5.91
N LEU A 22 -2.63 -0.28 -5.35
CA LEU A 22 -1.78 0.57 -4.51
C LEU A 22 -1.16 1.73 -5.30
N ALA A 23 -0.84 1.52 -6.56
CA ALA A 23 -0.28 2.54 -7.43
C ALA A 23 -1.33 3.54 -7.95
N HIS A 24 -2.59 3.13 -8.06
CA HIS A 24 -3.65 3.91 -8.72
C HIS A 24 -4.95 3.95 -7.90
N ARG A 25 -4.86 4.21 -6.60
CA ARG A 25 -6.02 4.17 -5.70
C ARG A 25 -7.19 5.02 -6.16
N GLU A 26 -6.94 6.28 -6.51
CA GLU A 26 -7.99 7.20 -6.96
C GLU A 26 -8.66 6.74 -8.26
N LEU A 27 -7.88 6.22 -9.18
CA LEU A 27 -8.40 5.71 -10.45
C LEU A 27 -9.27 4.48 -10.24
N VAL A 28 -8.84 3.57 -9.37
CA VAL A 28 -9.56 2.33 -9.07
C VAL A 28 -10.92 2.61 -8.43
N GLU A 29 -11.02 3.63 -7.59
CA GLU A 29 -12.29 4.05 -6.98
C GLU A 29 -13.35 4.42 -8.03
N LYS A 30 -12.93 4.89 -9.17
CA LYS A 30 -13.79 5.34 -10.27
C LYS A 30 -13.95 4.30 -11.37
N MET A 31 -13.20 3.20 -11.33
CA MET A 31 -13.24 2.15 -12.34
C MET A 31 -14.39 1.18 -12.13
N THR A 32 -14.84 0.61 -13.23
CA THR A 32 -15.67 -0.60 -13.19
C THR A 32 -14.78 -1.82 -13.01
N ILE A 33 -15.36 -2.95 -12.60
CA ILE A 33 -14.62 -4.21 -12.49
C ILE A 33 -13.98 -4.62 -13.81
N ARG A 34 -14.67 -4.38 -14.93
CA ARG A 34 -14.16 -4.67 -16.27
C ARG A 34 -12.94 -3.83 -16.61
N LYS A 35 -12.99 -2.56 -16.26
CA LYS A 35 -11.88 -1.64 -16.51
C LYS A 35 -10.64 -2.06 -15.70
N LEU A 36 -10.82 -2.37 -14.42
CA LEU A 36 -9.73 -2.85 -13.59
C LEU A 36 -9.17 -4.18 -14.12
N ALA A 37 -10.03 -5.10 -14.55
CA ALA A 37 -9.59 -6.36 -15.14
C ALA A 37 -8.71 -6.13 -16.38
N THR A 38 -9.11 -5.21 -17.24
CA THR A 38 -8.34 -4.85 -18.43
C THR A 38 -6.99 -4.23 -18.07
N GLU A 39 -6.98 -3.29 -17.15
CA GLU A 39 -5.75 -2.59 -16.75
C GLU A 39 -4.76 -3.50 -16.00
N ALA A 40 -5.26 -4.41 -15.17
CA ALA A 40 -4.44 -5.37 -14.43
C ALA A 40 -4.13 -6.64 -15.23
N HIS A 41 -4.66 -6.76 -16.46
CA HIS A 41 -4.47 -7.93 -17.33
C HIS A 41 -4.95 -9.24 -16.71
N VAL A 42 -6.09 -9.21 -16.04
CA VAL A 42 -6.70 -10.36 -15.39
C VAL A 42 -8.19 -10.45 -15.77
N SER A 43 -8.84 -11.57 -15.42
CA SER A 43 -10.28 -11.71 -15.58
C SER A 43 -11.06 -11.03 -14.45
N THR A 44 -12.33 -10.72 -14.71
CA THR A 44 -13.23 -10.19 -13.65
C THR A 44 -13.41 -11.19 -12.51
N SER A 45 -13.42 -12.49 -12.81
CA SER A 45 -13.47 -13.57 -11.81
C SER A 45 -12.26 -13.51 -10.86
N THR A 46 -11.09 -13.22 -11.39
CA THR A 46 -9.87 -13.06 -10.59
C THR A 46 -9.98 -11.87 -9.63
N ILE A 47 -10.57 -10.77 -10.09
CA ILE A 47 -10.82 -9.60 -9.24
C ILE A 47 -11.81 -9.94 -8.12
N LEU A 48 -12.88 -10.68 -8.43
CA LEU A 48 -13.84 -11.12 -7.41
C LEU A 48 -13.19 -12.01 -6.35
N ARG A 49 -12.34 -12.94 -6.77
CA ARG A 49 -11.56 -13.77 -5.83
C ARG A 49 -10.61 -12.94 -4.97
N PHE A 50 -9.97 -11.96 -5.56
CA PHE A 50 -9.12 -11.01 -4.84
C PHE A 50 -9.92 -10.30 -3.74
N CYS A 51 -11.11 -9.79 -4.07
CA CYS A 51 -11.98 -9.14 -3.10
C CYS A 51 -12.43 -10.11 -1.99
N GLU A 52 -12.82 -11.33 -2.34
CA GLU A 52 -13.24 -12.36 -1.37
C GLU A 52 -12.12 -12.72 -0.39
N LYS A 53 -10.89 -12.86 -0.88
CA LYS A 53 -9.74 -13.15 -0.03
C LYS A 53 -9.40 -12.02 0.94
N LEU A 54 -9.77 -10.80 0.60
CA LEU A 54 -9.64 -9.64 1.47
C LEU A 54 -10.88 -9.41 2.35
N ASP A 55 -11.79 -10.39 2.41
CA ASP A 55 -13.02 -10.37 3.21
C ASP A 55 -14.05 -9.33 2.75
N PHE A 56 -14.08 -9.02 1.46
CA PHE A 56 -15.12 -8.19 0.85
C PHE A 56 -16.14 -9.06 0.12
N GLU A 57 -17.41 -8.65 0.16
CA GLU A 57 -18.49 -9.34 -0.54
C GLU A 57 -18.40 -9.19 -2.05
N GLY A 58 -17.79 -8.10 -2.54
CA GLY A 58 -17.62 -7.86 -3.95
C GLY A 58 -16.79 -6.61 -4.23
N PHE A 59 -16.72 -6.26 -5.49
CA PHE A 59 -15.91 -5.14 -5.96
C PHE A 59 -16.42 -3.77 -5.46
N SER A 60 -17.73 -3.60 -5.36
CA SER A 60 -18.33 -2.35 -4.87
C SER A 60 -17.95 -2.09 -3.41
N GLU A 61 -18.00 -3.11 -2.57
CA GLU A 61 -17.57 -3.01 -1.17
C GLU A 61 -16.07 -2.71 -1.06
N PHE A 62 -15.26 -3.37 -1.89
CA PHE A 62 -13.83 -3.11 -1.99
C PHE A 62 -13.54 -1.65 -2.35
N LYS A 63 -14.20 -1.11 -3.37
CA LYS A 63 -14.03 0.29 -3.78
C LYS A 63 -14.45 1.27 -2.67
N TYR A 64 -15.54 0.97 -2.00
CA TYR A 64 -16.01 1.78 -0.87
C TYR A 64 -14.99 1.81 0.27
N ALA A 65 -14.45 0.66 0.64
CA ALA A 65 -13.43 0.56 1.67
C ALA A 65 -12.14 1.30 1.27
N LEU A 66 -11.75 1.19 0.00
CA LEU A 66 -10.58 1.87 -0.54
C LEU A 66 -10.74 3.40 -0.46
N LYS A 67 -11.90 3.91 -0.85
CA LYS A 67 -12.25 5.33 -0.75
C LYS A 67 -12.23 5.82 0.70
N ARG A 68 -12.84 5.04 1.59
CA ARG A 68 -12.90 5.37 3.01
C ARG A 68 -11.51 5.44 3.65
N GLU A 69 -10.65 4.50 3.34
CA GLU A 69 -9.26 4.49 3.81
C GLU A 69 -8.48 5.70 3.32
N ARG A 70 -8.63 6.05 2.04
CA ARG A 70 -7.99 7.24 1.47
C ARG A 70 -8.46 8.52 2.16
N GLN A 71 -9.77 8.67 2.38
CA GLN A 71 -10.33 9.83 3.06
C GLN A 71 -9.86 9.93 4.51
N ALA A 72 -9.75 8.80 5.21
CA ALA A 72 -9.22 8.76 6.57
C ALA A 72 -7.75 9.21 6.60
N ASN A 73 -6.93 8.76 5.64
CA ASN A 73 -5.54 9.17 5.52
C ASN A 73 -5.41 10.66 5.17
N GLU A 74 -6.25 11.19 4.30
CA GLU A 74 -6.29 12.62 3.99
C GLU A 74 -6.66 13.47 5.20
N GLN A 75 -7.62 13.02 6.00
CA GLN A 75 -7.99 13.71 7.24
C GLN A 75 -6.85 13.69 8.27
N VAL A 76 -6.12 12.60 8.35
CA VAL A 76 -4.93 12.48 9.20
C VAL A 76 -3.86 13.48 8.73
N VAL A 77 -3.66 13.64 7.43
CA VAL A 77 -2.68 14.60 6.88
C VAL A 77 -3.07 16.05 7.16
N THR A 78 -4.36 16.37 7.19
CA THR A 78 -4.82 17.75 7.50
C THR A 78 -4.83 18.08 8.98
N SER A 79 -4.89 17.10 9.86
CA SER A 79 -4.77 17.28 11.33
C SER A 79 -3.33 17.08 11.84
N ASP A 80 -2.40 16.82 10.95
CA ASP A 80 -1.11 16.19 11.25
C ASP A 80 0.01 17.13 11.69
N TYR A 81 -0.28 18.43 11.76
CA TYR A 81 0.71 19.32 12.37
C TYR A 81 1.02 18.92 13.82
N ASP A 82 0.02 18.40 14.52
CA ASP A 82 0.16 18.00 15.92
C ASP A 82 0.79 16.62 16.13
N VAL A 83 0.71 15.71 15.13
CA VAL A 83 1.25 14.35 15.22
C VAL A 83 2.68 14.27 14.68
N LEU A 84 3.02 15.05 13.65
CA LEU A 84 4.38 15.09 13.09
C LEU A 84 5.38 15.80 14.00
N ILE A 85 4.95 16.78 14.79
CA ILE A 85 5.80 17.49 15.73
C ILE A 85 6.44 16.56 16.77
N PRO A 86 5.70 15.66 17.45
CA PRO A 86 6.31 14.70 18.38
C PRO A 86 7.29 13.74 17.70
N VAL A 87 7.00 13.27 16.49
CA VAL A 87 7.89 12.38 15.74
C VAL A 87 9.16 13.12 15.32
N THR A 88 9.02 14.36 14.84
CA THR A 88 10.16 15.20 14.48
C THR A 88 11.01 15.52 15.70
N ASP A 89 10.42 15.85 16.85
CA ASP A 89 11.14 16.07 18.10
C ASP A 89 11.83 14.80 18.59
N PHE A 90 11.18 13.65 18.49
CA PHE A 90 11.78 12.35 18.81
C PHE A 90 12.99 12.09 17.93
N LEU A 91 12.90 12.31 16.62
CA LEU A 91 14.01 12.16 15.67
C LEU A 91 15.14 13.14 15.96
N LYS A 92 14.85 14.37 16.36
CA LYS A 92 15.86 15.35 16.75
C LYS A 92 16.57 14.97 18.06
N LYS A 93 15.82 14.47 19.04
CA LYS A 93 16.37 14.02 20.34
C LYS A 93 17.24 12.77 20.23
N THR A 94 16.90 11.88 19.28
CA THR A 94 17.65 10.65 19.03
C THR A 94 18.71 10.82 17.95
N ASN A 95 18.91 12.03 17.44
CA ASN A 95 19.91 12.35 16.43
C ASN A 95 21.32 12.42 17.05
N ASN A 96 21.79 11.28 17.57
CA ASN A 96 23.16 11.07 17.99
C ASN A 96 23.92 10.28 16.93
N ASP A 97 25.23 10.17 17.07
CA ASP A 97 26.08 9.49 16.09
C ASP A 97 25.69 8.01 15.91
N SER A 98 25.30 7.34 17.00
CA SER A 98 24.85 5.94 16.95
C SER A 98 23.57 5.78 16.12
N PHE A 99 22.63 6.71 16.27
CA PHE A 99 21.37 6.71 15.51
C PHE A 99 21.63 7.02 14.04
N ARG A 100 22.53 7.94 13.74
CA ARG A 100 22.94 8.24 12.36
C ARG A 100 23.58 7.03 11.68
N GLN A 101 24.43 6.29 12.40
CA GLN A 101 25.00 5.05 11.90
C GLN A 101 23.95 3.99 11.61
N LEU A 102 22.97 3.82 12.51
CA LEU A 102 21.85 2.90 12.31
C LEU A 102 21.01 3.29 11.10
N LEU A 103 20.69 4.57 10.94
CA LEU A 103 19.97 5.08 9.78
C LEU A 103 20.76 4.88 8.48
N SER A 104 22.06 5.14 8.51
CA SER A 104 22.94 4.95 7.37
C SER A 104 22.97 3.48 6.94
N GLN A 105 23.11 2.55 7.90
CA GLN A 105 23.07 1.12 7.63
C GLN A 105 21.70 0.68 7.12
N ALA A 106 20.61 1.16 7.72
CA ALA A 106 19.26 0.86 7.27
C ALA A 106 19.01 1.40 5.85
N THR A 107 19.49 2.61 5.55
CA THR A 107 19.39 3.22 4.23
C THR A 107 20.16 2.42 3.18
N GLU A 108 21.38 2.00 3.49
CA GLU A 108 22.16 1.11 2.60
C GLU A 108 21.45 -0.21 2.34
N MET A 109 20.91 -0.84 3.38
CA MET A 109 20.16 -2.09 3.23
C MET A 109 18.91 -1.90 2.37
N ILE A 110 18.18 -0.81 2.54
CA ILE A 110 16.99 -0.49 1.75
C ILE A 110 17.38 -0.20 0.30
N VAL A 111 18.40 0.60 0.06
CA VAL A 111 18.90 0.90 -1.29
C VAL A 111 19.40 -0.36 -1.98
N ASN A 112 20.16 -1.20 -1.30
CA ASN A 112 20.64 -2.47 -1.85
C ASN A 112 19.47 -3.44 -2.11
N ALA A 113 18.50 -3.53 -1.21
CA ALA A 113 17.30 -4.35 -1.39
C ALA A 113 16.47 -3.85 -2.57
N ASN A 114 16.28 -2.53 -2.70
CA ASN A 114 15.58 -1.94 -3.84
C ASN A 114 16.33 -2.16 -5.15
N ALA A 115 17.64 -2.02 -5.16
CA ALA A 115 18.46 -2.30 -6.33
C ALA A 115 18.34 -3.78 -6.76
N VAL A 116 18.42 -4.72 -5.82
CA VAL A 116 18.21 -6.14 -6.08
C VAL A 116 16.78 -6.40 -6.56
N PHE A 117 15.79 -5.76 -5.97
CA PHE A 117 14.40 -5.89 -6.37
C PHE A 117 14.14 -5.35 -7.78
N PHE A 118 14.70 -4.20 -8.14
CA PHE A 118 14.57 -3.61 -9.46
C PHE A 118 15.34 -4.38 -10.54
N PHE A 119 16.52 -4.88 -10.22
CA PHE A 119 17.37 -5.63 -11.18
C PHE A 119 17.11 -7.12 -11.18
N GLY A 120 16.44 -7.66 -10.15
CA GLY A 120 16.04 -9.06 -10.05
C GLY A 120 14.72 -9.39 -10.73
N ILE A 121 14.02 -8.38 -11.22
CA ILE A 121 12.81 -8.52 -12.00
C ILE A 121 13.14 -8.41 -13.49
#